data_57c706a2e7aa658587911bd16486e667
#
_entry.id   57c706a2e7aa658587911bd16486e667
#
_cell.length_a   1.000
_cell.length_b   1.000
_cell.length_c   1.000
_cell.angle_alpha   90.00
_cell.angle_beta   90.00
_cell.angle_gamma   90.00
#
_symmetry.space_group_name_H-M   'P 1'
#
loop_
_entity.id
_entity.type
_entity.pdbx_description
1 polymer ?
#
loop_
_entity_poly.entity_id
_entity_poly.type
_entity_poly.pdbx_seq_one_letter_code
_entity_poly.pdbx_strand_id
1 'polypeptide(L)'
;LRRLHAHYALPVERCDDPLVLDILQRIDAGNGGHGGEIVACGTPAQVAANTASITGDYLSGRKKIPVPAERRKGNGTFLEVLGAAEHNLKNIDVKIPLGCFVCVTGVSGSGKSSLVNGVIHSRLAADLMGAITWPGKHRAILGEDNLDKVICIDQSPIGRTPRSNPATYT
;
A
#
# COMPACT_ATOMS: atom_id res chain seq x y z
N LEU A 1 18.85 -5.60 4.95
CA LEU A 1 19.31 -6.89 5.46
C LEU A 1 20.34 -6.74 6.56
N ARG A 2 21.48 -6.08 6.34
CA ARG A 2 22.51 -5.86 7.38
C ARG A 2 21.98 -5.16 8.66
N ARG A 3 20.96 -4.33 8.58
CA ARG A 3 20.35 -3.67 9.76
C ARG A 3 19.41 -4.58 10.55
N LEU A 4 18.79 -5.57 9.93
CA LEU A 4 17.99 -6.60 10.61
C LEU A 4 18.89 -7.55 11.42
N HIS A 5 20.08 -7.88 10.90
CA HIS A 5 21.06 -8.71 11.62
C HIS A 5 21.50 -8.13 12.98
N ALA A 6 21.67 -6.81 13.05
CA ALA A 6 22.15 -6.16 14.27
C ALA A 6 21.10 -6.14 15.41
N HIS A 7 19.81 -6.36 15.10
CA HIS A 7 18.74 -6.23 16.09
C HIS A 7 18.31 -7.55 16.73
N TYR A 8 18.52 -8.69 16.04
CA TYR A 8 17.97 -9.97 16.49
C TYR A 8 19.01 -11.06 16.78
N ALA A 9 20.30 -10.75 16.72
CA ALA A 9 21.41 -11.67 17.04
C ALA A 9 21.22 -13.11 16.51
N LEU A 10 20.59 -13.27 15.34
CA LEU A 10 20.38 -14.57 14.73
C LEU A 10 21.63 -14.96 13.97
N PRO A 11 22.14 -16.20 14.13
CA PRO A 11 23.21 -16.71 13.32
C PRO A 11 22.68 -16.94 11.90
N VAL A 12 22.79 -15.93 11.06
CA VAL A 12 22.53 -16.05 9.61
C VAL A 12 23.79 -16.59 8.93
N GLU A 13 24.50 -17.46 9.61
CA GLU A 13 25.58 -18.20 8.99
C GLU A 13 24.97 -19.29 8.11
N ARG A 14 25.19 -19.12 6.80
CA ARG A 14 24.89 -20.06 5.73
C ARG A 14 23.48 -20.05 5.16
N CYS A 15 23.13 -18.98 4.50
CA CYS A 15 22.24 -19.07 3.35
C CYS A 15 23.02 -18.59 2.13
N ASP A 16 23.79 -19.48 1.54
CA ASP A 16 24.65 -19.21 0.38
C ASP A 16 23.85 -19.24 -0.94
N ASP A 17 22.53 -19.37 -0.87
CA ASP A 17 21.66 -19.37 -2.05
C ASP A 17 21.02 -17.99 -2.24
N PRO A 18 21.33 -17.27 -3.34
CA PRO A 18 20.80 -15.92 -3.59
C PRO A 18 19.29 -15.87 -3.83
N LEU A 19 18.59 -16.99 -3.93
CA LEU A 19 17.14 -17.10 -4.08
C LEU A 19 16.40 -17.34 -2.76
N VAL A 20 17.11 -17.31 -1.64
CA VAL A 20 16.54 -17.62 -0.34
C VAL A 20 16.34 -16.34 0.44
N LEU A 21 15.16 -15.84 0.51
CA LEU A 21 14.76 -15.02 1.64
C LEU A 21 13.24 -14.92 1.77
N ASP A 22 12.69 -15.73 2.64
CA ASP A 22 11.44 -15.34 3.24
C ASP A 22 11.58 -15.47 4.75
N ILE A 23 11.93 -14.37 5.40
CA ILE A 23 11.89 -14.26 6.85
C ILE A 23 10.46 -13.89 7.21
N LEU A 24 9.70 -14.87 7.63
CA LEU A 24 8.32 -14.68 8.05
C LEU A 24 8.28 -14.38 9.53
N GLN A 25 7.98 -13.14 9.83
CA GLN A 25 7.58 -12.75 11.16
C GLN A 25 6.12 -13.11 11.37
N ARG A 26 5.84 -13.98 12.29
CA ARG A 26 4.50 -14.16 12.82
C ARG A 26 4.19 -12.97 13.71
N ILE A 27 3.45 -12.01 13.17
CA ILE A 27 2.80 -10.97 13.98
C ILE A 27 1.48 -11.58 14.44
N ASP A 28 1.42 -12.04 15.67
CA ASP A 28 0.18 -12.45 16.28
C ASP A 28 -0.58 -11.20 16.72
N ALA A 29 -1.57 -10.79 15.94
CA ALA A 29 -2.38 -9.60 16.18
C ALA A 29 -3.37 -9.74 17.34
N GLY A 30 -3.24 -10.78 18.17
CA GLY A 30 -4.23 -11.08 19.21
C GLY A 30 -3.72 -11.24 20.63
N ASN A 31 -2.47 -11.61 20.84
CA ASN A 31 -1.91 -11.84 22.18
C ASN A 31 -0.46 -11.37 22.25
N GLY A 32 -0.26 -10.19 22.75
CA GLY A 32 0.98 -9.42 22.89
C GLY A 32 2.22 -10.11 23.47
N GLY A 33 2.63 -11.26 22.95
CA GLY A 33 3.74 -11.99 23.53
C GLY A 33 4.79 -12.58 22.58
N HIS A 34 4.50 -12.86 21.33
CA HIS A 34 5.37 -13.69 20.49
C HIS A 34 5.56 -13.23 19.05
N GLY A 35 5.65 -11.92 18.83
CA GLY A 35 6.09 -11.38 17.54
C GLY A 35 7.60 -11.52 17.37
N GLY A 36 8.07 -11.96 16.18
CA GLY A 36 9.49 -11.98 15.84
C GLY A 36 10.15 -13.36 15.79
N GLU A 37 9.41 -14.46 15.91
CA GLU A 37 9.95 -15.80 15.67
C GLU A 37 10.08 -16.11 14.18
N ILE A 38 11.21 -16.70 13.79
CA ILE A 38 11.41 -17.26 12.45
C ILE A 38 10.74 -18.62 12.41
N VAL A 39 9.66 -18.75 11.66
CA VAL A 39 8.90 -20.01 11.53
C VAL A 39 9.33 -20.84 10.32
N ALA A 40 9.95 -20.23 9.33
CA ALA A 40 10.46 -20.92 8.13
C ALA A 40 11.66 -20.18 7.55
N CYS A 41 12.63 -20.95 7.06
CA CYS A 41 13.78 -20.46 6.30
C CYS A 41 14.14 -21.54 5.26
N GLY A 42 14.45 -21.11 4.03
CA GLY A 42 14.82 -22.03 2.97
C GLY A 42 14.38 -21.59 1.59
N THR A 43 14.50 -22.48 0.61
CA THR A 43 14.01 -22.23 -0.75
C THR A 43 12.48 -22.03 -0.76
N PRO A 44 11.90 -21.38 -1.78
CA PRO A 44 10.44 -21.24 -1.89
C PRO A 44 9.70 -22.58 -1.76
N ALA A 45 10.25 -23.66 -2.30
CA ALA A 45 9.67 -25.01 -2.17
C ALA A 45 9.70 -25.53 -0.73
N GLN A 46 10.77 -25.29 0.00
CA GLN A 46 10.89 -25.67 1.42
C GLN A 46 9.93 -24.86 2.29
N VAL A 47 9.80 -23.54 2.06
CA VAL A 47 8.84 -22.69 2.75
C VAL A 47 7.41 -23.12 2.43
N ALA A 48 7.10 -23.43 1.17
CA ALA A 48 5.77 -23.91 0.75
C ALA A 48 5.41 -25.25 1.41
N ALA A 49 6.38 -26.12 1.65
CA ALA A 49 6.18 -27.41 2.32
C ALA A 49 5.95 -27.29 3.83
N ASN A 50 6.39 -26.19 4.44
CA ASN A 50 6.25 -25.97 5.89
C ASN A 50 4.80 -25.56 6.24
N THR A 51 4.10 -26.41 6.99
CA THR A 51 2.71 -26.19 7.41
C THR A 51 2.54 -25.17 8.54
N ALA A 52 3.63 -24.85 9.26
CA ALA A 52 3.61 -23.80 10.28
C ALA A 52 3.77 -22.40 9.66
N SER A 53 4.13 -22.30 8.39
CA SER A 53 4.37 -21.04 7.69
C SER A 53 3.09 -20.55 7.01
N ILE A 54 2.62 -19.37 7.41
CA ILE A 54 1.49 -18.69 6.73
C ILE A 54 1.85 -18.37 5.27
N THR A 55 3.05 -17.90 4.98
CA THR A 55 3.49 -17.68 3.60
C THR A 55 3.58 -19.00 2.84
N GLY A 56 4.03 -20.08 3.50
CA GLY A 56 4.02 -21.43 2.94
C GLY A 56 2.61 -21.88 2.55
N ASP A 57 1.61 -21.54 3.33
CA ASP A 57 0.21 -21.81 3.01
C ASP A 57 -0.24 -21.11 1.72
N TYR A 58 0.14 -19.84 1.54
CA TYR A 58 -0.19 -19.07 0.33
C TYR A 58 0.64 -19.54 -0.88
N LEU A 59 1.95 -19.78 -0.71
CA LEU A 59 2.81 -20.26 -1.78
C LEU A 59 2.40 -21.64 -2.30
N SER A 60 2.01 -22.54 -1.41
CA SER A 60 1.52 -23.87 -1.78
C SER A 60 0.08 -23.89 -2.31
N GLY A 61 -0.64 -22.79 -2.16
CA GLY A 61 -2.07 -22.69 -2.50
C GLY A 61 -3.02 -23.32 -1.48
N ARG A 62 -2.54 -23.77 -0.31
CA ARG A 62 -3.41 -24.24 0.80
C ARG A 62 -4.33 -23.12 1.27
N LYS A 63 -3.82 -21.89 1.34
CA LYS A 63 -4.62 -20.69 1.54
C LYS A 63 -4.65 -19.85 0.27
N LYS A 64 -5.81 -19.25 -0.01
CA LYS A 64 -6.00 -18.36 -1.15
C LYS A 64 -6.86 -17.17 -0.72
N ILE A 65 -6.56 -16.00 -1.29
CA ILE A 65 -7.49 -14.88 -1.26
C ILE A 65 -8.45 -15.11 -2.43
N PRO A 66 -9.74 -15.41 -2.18
CA PRO A 66 -10.67 -15.70 -3.27
C PRO A 66 -10.87 -14.47 -4.15
N VAL A 67 -10.79 -14.67 -5.45
CA VAL A 67 -11.18 -13.65 -6.42
C VAL A 67 -12.67 -13.86 -6.69
N PRO A 68 -13.55 -12.87 -6.45
CA PRO A 68 -14.97 -13.02 -6.72
C PRO A 68 -15.22 -13.26 -8.21
N ALA A 69 -16.13 -14.18 -8.53
CA ALA A 69 -16.51 -14.49 -9.91
C ALA A 69 -17.11 -13.27 -10.62
N GLU A 70 -17.89 -12.49 -9.88
CA GLU A 70 -18.45 -11.24 -10.36
C GLU A 70 -17.85 -10.05 -9.62
N ARG A 71 -17.39 -9.05 -10.36
CA ARG A 71 -16.83 -7.80 -9.82
C ARG A 71 -17.85 -6.69 -9.93
N ARG A 72 -17.84 -5.75 -8.97
CA ARG A 72 -18.63 -4.53 -9.07
C ARG A 72 -18.25 -3.75 -10.33
N LYS A 73 -19.25 -3.31 -11.08
CA LYS A 73 -19.05 -2.55 -12.31
C LYS A 73 -18.91 -1.04 -12.07
N GLY A 74 -18.99 -0.56 -10.83
CA GLY A 74 -19.06 0.86 -10.54
C GLY A 74 -20.42 1.46 -10.90
N ASN A 75 -20.51 2.79 -10.83
CA ASN A 75 -21.74 3.55 -11.15
C ASN A 75 -21.79 4.10 -12.57
N GLY A 76 -20.81 3.75 -13.42
CA GLY A 76 -20.72 4.23 -14.80
C GLY A 76 -20.07 5.60 -14.96
N THR A 77 -19.75 6.29 -13.86
CA THR A 77 -19.03 7.58 -13.89
C THR A 77 -17.54 7.37 -13.64
N PHE A 78 -16.74 8.35 -14.04
CA PHE A 78 -15.29 8.28 -13.95
C PHE A 78 -14.71 9.62 -13.50
N LEU A 79 -13.60 9.55 -12.78
CA LEU A 79 -12.69 10.65 -12.63
C LEU A 79 -11.59 10.49 -13.68
N GLU A 80 -11.41 11.48 -14.55
CA GLU A 80 -10.43 11.44 -15.62
C GLU A 80 -9.32 12.46 -15.36
N VAL A 81 -8.10 12.00 -15.24
CA VAL A 81 -6.91 12.84 -15.13
C VAL A 81 -6.25 12.91 -16.48
N LEU A 82 -6.11 14.10 -17.03
CA LEU A 82 -5.55 14.32 -18.35
C LEU A 82 -4.17 14.97 -18.26
N GLY A 83 -3.23 14.41 -18.98
CA GLY A 83 -1.91 15.00 -19.13
C GLY A 83 -1.09 15.09 -17.85
N ALA A 84 -1.18 14.12 -16.96
CA ALA A 84 -0.37 14.12 -15.73
C ALA A 84 1.12 14.01 -16.06
N ALA A 85 1.88 15.03 -15.66
CA ALA A 85 3.29 15.22 -16.02
C ALA A 85 4.18 15.61 -14.83
N GLU A 86 3.72 15.32 -13.60
CA GLU A 86 4.48 15.64 -12.40
C GLU A 86 5.62 14.63 -12.19
N HIS A 87 6.81 15.12 -11.85
CA HIS A 87 8.02 14.34 -11.65
C HIS A 87 8.32 13.41 -12.84
N ASN A 88 8.21 12.10 -12.64
CA ASN A 88 8.50 11.09 -13.67
C ASN A 88 7.28 10.67 -14.50
N LEU A 89 6.12 11.28 -14.30
CA LEU A 89 4.93 11.03 -15.11
C LEU A 89 5.12 11.62 -16.52
N LYS A 90 4.80 10.83 -17.53
CA LYS A 90 5.09 11.14 -18.94
C LYS A 90 3.85 11.62 -19.69
N ASN A 91 3.19 12.67 -19.16
CA ASN A 91 1.98 13.25 -19.76
C ASN A 91 0.89 12.17 -19.99
N ILE A 92 0.62 11.40 -18.94
CA ILE A 92 -0.32 10.27 -19.01
C ILE A 92 -1.75 10.71 -18.75
N ASP A 93 -2.69 10.07 -19.43
CA ASP A 93 -4.11 10.17 -19.16
C ASP A 93 -4.55 8.93 -18.35
N VAL A 94 -5.33 9.16 -17.28
CA VAL A 94 -5.77 8.09 -16.37
C VAL A 94 -7.26 8.22 -16.14
N LYS A 95 -7.98 7.10 -16.27
CA LYS A 95 -9.42 7.02 -16.05
C LYS A 95 -9.72 6.13 -14.87
N ILE A 96 -10.32 6.69 -13.82
CA ILE A 96 -10.60 6.04 -12.55
C ILE A 96 -12.11 5.84 -12.43
N PRO A 97 -12.62 4.59 -12.38
CA PRO A 97 -14.04 4.34 -12.19
C PRO A 97 -14.50 4.75 -10.79
N LEU A 98 -15.61 5.45 -10.68
CA LEU A 98 -16.23 5.82 -9.42
C LEU A 98 -17.18 4.72 -8.91
N GLY A 99 -17.45 4.72 -7.61
CA GLY A 99 -18.24 3.67 -6.95
C GLY A 99 -17.51 2.33 -6.82
N CYS A 100 -16.18 2.31 -7.03
CA CYS A 100 -15.34 1.12 -6.94
C CYS A 100 -14.20 1.32 -5.94
N PHE A 101 -13.65 0.21 -5.45
CA PHE A 101 -12.35 0.20 -4.80
C PHE A 101 -11.26 0.10 -5.87
N VAL A 102 -10.43 1.11 -5.99
CA VAL A 102 -9.37 1.20 -7.00
C VAL A 102 -8.00 1.13 -6.32
N CYS A 103 -7.16 0.20 -6.77
CA CYS A 103 -5.78 0.08 -6.32
C CYS A 103 -4.81 0.64 -7.35
N VAL A 104 -3.93 1.56 -6.93
CA VAL A 104 -2.80 2.03 -7.74
C VAL A 104 -1.55 1.29 -7.28
N THR A 105 -1.03 0.41 -8.13
CA THR A 105 0.09 -0.49 -7.81
C THR A 105 1.29 -0.23 -8.73
N GLY A 106 2.44 -0.75 -8.35
CA GLY A 106 3.66 -0.67 -9.14
C GLY A 106 4.91 -0.63 -8.26
N VAL A 107 6.07 -0.75 -8.87
CA VAL A 107 7.37 -0.70 -8.19
C VAL A 107 7.62 0.65 -7.50
N SER A 108 8.55 0.68 -6.54
CA SER A 108 8.97 1.95 -5.92
C SER A 108 9.52 2.90 -6.98
N GLY A 109 9.18 4.19 -6.88
CA GLY A 109 9.60 5.19 -7.85
C GLY A 109 8.81 5.22 -9.16
N SER A 110 7.78 4.38 -9.35
CA SER A 110 6.98 4.36 -10.61
C SER A 110 6.04 5.57 -10.80
N GLY A 111 5.97 6.50 -9.83
CA GLY A 111 5.13 7.70 -9.94
C GLY A 111 3.77 7.60 -9.27
N LYS A 112 3.47 6.52 -8.53
CA LYS A 112 2.17 6.35 -7.83
C LYS A 112 1.83 7.54 -6.93
N SER A 113 2.75 7.93 -6.06
CA SER A 113 2.54 9.06 -5.14
C SER A 113 2.48 10.40 -5.87
N SER A 114 3.23 10.56 -6.97
CA SER A 114 3.13 11.74 -7.82
C SER A 114 1.76 11.87 -8.45
N LEU A 115 1.18 10.75 -8.93
CA LEU A 115 -0.16 10.74 -9.49
C LEU A 115 -1.22 10.93 -8.41
N VAL A 116 -1.23 10.07 -7.38
CA VAL A 116 -2.33 10.02 -6.40
C VAL A 116 -2.27 11.20 -5.44
N ASN A 117 -1.13 11.46 -4.80
CA ASN A 117 -1.03 12.53 -3.81
C ASN A 117 -0.72 13.88 -4.47
N GLY A 118 0.25 13.90 -5.40
CA GLY A 118 0.71 15.13 -6.03
C GLY A 118 -0.31 15.74 -6.99
N VAL A 119 -0.96 14.94 -7.81
CA VAL A 119 -1.93 15.43 -8.80
C VAL A 119 -3.35 15.31 -8.29
N ILE A 120 -3.85 14.11 -8.09
CA ILE A 120 -5.27 13.85 -7.84
C ILE A 120 -5.72 14.45 -6.50
N HIS A 121 -5.10 14.03 -5.39
CA HIS A 121 -5.49 14.50 -4.07
C HIS A 121 -5.33 16.02 -3.94
N SER A 122 -4.19 16.57 -4.35
CA SER A 122 -3.94 18.01 -4.23
C SER A 122 -4.95 18.83 -5.05
N ARG A 123 -5.29 18.38 -6.25
CA ARG A 123 -6.27 19.08 -7.08
C ARG A 123 -7.68 19.00 -6.49
N LEU A 124 -8.14 17.79 -6.14
CA LEU A 124 -9.47 17.63 -5.54
C LEU A 124 -9.61 18.33 -4.18
N ALA A 125 -8.55 18.35 -3.36
CA ALA A 125 -8.58 19.08 -2.10
C ALA A 125 -8.72 20.59 -2.31
N ALA A 126 -8.07 21.15 -3.33
CA ALA A 126 -8.23 22.54 -3.68
C ALA A 126 -9.65 22.84 -4.17
N ASP A 127 -10.17 22.04 -5.11
CA ASP A 127 -11.44 22.33 -5.78
C ASP A 127 -12.65 22.03 -4.89
N LEU A 128 -12.66 20.90 -4.18
CA LEU A 128 -13.81 20.47 -3.39
C LEU A 128 -13.80 21.01 -1.95
N MET A 129 -12.62 21.30 -1.40
CA MET A 129 -12.49 21.64 0.02
C MET A 129 -11.85 23.02 0.25
N GLY A 130 -11.46 23.74 -0.81
CA GLY A 130 -10.80 25.03 -0.71
C GLY A 130 -9.42 24.96 -0.04
N ALA A 131 -8.77 23.81 -0.06
CA ALA A 131 -7.46 23.63 0.55
C ALA A 131 -6.40 24.41 -0.24
N ILE A 132 -5.49 25.06 0.46
CA ILE A 132 -4.34 25.74 -0.15
C ILE A 132 -3.29 24.69 -0.47
N THR A 133 -3.35 24.14 -1.67
CA THR A 133 -2.44 23.12 -2.18
C THR A 133 -1.90 23.50 -3.55
N TRP A 134 -0.80 22.91 -3.94
CA TRP A 134 -0.18 23.11 -5.26
C TRP A 134 -0.24 21.80 -6.03
N PRO A 135 -1.29 21.60 -6.85
CA PRO A 135 -1.39 20.39 -7.66
C PRO A 135 -0.20 20.22 -8.61
N GLY A 136 0.30 18.99 -8.70
CA GLY A 136 1.36 18.65 -9.63
C GLY A 136 0.94 18.90 -11.09
N LYS A 137 1.90 18.94 -11.99
CA LYS A 137 1.67 19.25 -13.41
C LYS A 137 0.69 18.29 -14.05
N HIS A 138 -0.41 18.81 -14.55
CA HIS A 138 -1.43 18.09 -15.33
C HIS A 138 -2.19 19.07 -16.21
N ARG A 139 -2.94 18.58 -17.18
CA ARG A 139 -3.73 19.40 -18.09
C ARG A 139 -5.10 19.71 -17.52
N ALA A 140 -5.82 18.70 -17.07
CA ALA A 140 -7.15 18.83 -16.48
C ALA A 140 -7.50 17.59 -15.64
N ILE A 141 -8.47 17.77 -14.73
CA ILE A 141 -9.22 16.67 -14.09
C ILE A 141 -10.69 16.88 -14.45
N LEU A 142 -11.36 15.82 -14.89
CA LEU A 142 -12.77 15.83 -15.28
C LEU A 142 -13.55 14.84 -14.43
N GLY A 143 -14.82 15.14 -14.17
CA GLY A 143 -15.72 14.28 -13.39
C GLY A 143 -15.61 14.52 -11.88
N GLU A 144 -14.98 15.56 -11.45
CA GLU A 144 -14.92 16.01 -10.04
C GLU A 144 -16.31 16.39 -9.50
N ASP A 145 -17.23 16.84 -10.35
CA ASP A 145 -18.64 17.12 -9.99
C ASP A 145 -19.39 15.90 -9.43
N ASN A 146 -18.85 14.70 -9.61
CA ASN A 146 -19.41 13.48 -9.03
C ASN A 146 -18.88 13.16 -7.62
N LEU A 147 -18.10 14.07 -7.03
CA LEU A 147 -17.45 13.90 -5.73
C LEU A 147 -17.83 15.05 -4.79
N ASP A 148 -18.15 14.71 -3.55
CA ASP A 148 -18.48 15.71 -2.53
C ASP A 148 -17.26 16.21 -1.77
N LYS A 149 -16.31 15.33 -1.53
CA LYS A 149 -15.10 15.61 -0.75
C LYS A 149 -14.00 14.58 -1.02
N VAL A 150 -12.78 14.93 -0.63
CA VAL A 150 -11.64 14.01 -0.62
C VAL A 150 -11.15 13.80 0.82
N ILE A 151 -10.86 12.56 1.19
CA ILE A 151 -10.27 12.22 2.48
C ILE A 151 -8.94 11.51 2.21
N CYS A 152 -7.86 12.04 2.78
CA CYS A 152 -6.55 11.42 2.73
C CYS A 152 -6.28 10.73 4.07
N ILE A 153 -6.04 9.42 4.01
CA ILE A 153 -5.61 8.64 5.17
C ILE A 153 -4.19 8.18 4.88
N ASP A 154 -3.27 8.58 5.73
CA ASP A 154 -1.86 8.19 5.63
C ASP A 154 -1.42 7.33 6.83
N GLN A 155 -0.18 6.86 6.80
CA GLN A 155 0.42 6.07 7.89
C GLN A 155 1.16 6.94 8.90
N SER A 156 0.90 8.24 8.94
CA SER A 156 1.53 9.14 9.91
C SER A 156 1.14 8.75 11.33
N PRO A 157 2.08 8.76 12.29
CA PRO A 157 1.76 8.48 13.67
C PRO A 157 0.69 9.44 14.18
N ILE A 158 -0.35 8.91 14.82
CA ILE A 158 -1.36 9.71 15.52
C ILE A 158 -0.65 10.47 16.64
N GLY A 159 -0.88 11.78 16.73
CA GLY A 159 -0.40 12.53 17.89
C GLY A 159 0.96 13.19 17.76
N ARG A 160 1.28 13.77 16.61
CA ARG A 160 2.49 14.61 16.47
C ARG A 160 2.47 15.92 17.28
N THR A 161 1.35 16.27 17.91
CA THR A 161 1.30 17.46 18.77
C THR A 161 1.53 17.09 20.23
N PRO A 162 2.26 17.92 21.02
CA PRO A 162 2.47 17.68 22.44
C PRO A 162 1.20 17.57 23.29
N ARG A 163 0.05 17.95 22.73
CA ARG A 163 -1.26 17.95 23.39
C ARG A 163 -2.14 16.75 23.01
N SER A 164 -1.74 15.93 22.04
CA SER A 164 -2.52 14.78 21.63
C SER A 164 -2.02 13.51 22.34
N ASN A 165 -2.90 12.86 23.06
CA ASN A 165 -2.66 11.56 23.66
C ASN A 165 -3.75 10.57 23.20
N PRO A 166 -3.55 9.26 23.34
CA PRO A 166 -4.54 8.26 22.91
C PRO A 166 -5.92 8.45 23.52
N ALA A 167 -6.03 9.04 24.71
CA ALA A 167 -7.30 9.27 25.39
C ALA A 167 -8.11 10.44 24.81
N THR A 168 -7.57 11.26 23.94
CA THR A 168 -8.28 12.36 23.28
C THR A 168 -8.93 11.95 21.95
N TYR A 169 -8.81 10.68 21.54
CA TYR A 169 -9.36 10.14 20.30
C TYR A 169 -10.47 9.10 20.50
N THR A 170 -10.95 8.94 21.74
CA THR A 170 -12.12 8.09 22.08
C THR A 170 -13.41 8.90 22.11
#